data_db3d195bb8ed8e1378bb7ea971f5ae29
#
_entry.id   db3d195bb8ed8e1378bb7ea971f5ae29
#
_cell.length_a   1.000
_cell.length_b   1.000
_cell.length_c   1.000
_cell.angle_alpha   90.00
_cell.angle_beta   90.00
_cell.angle_gamma   90.00
#
_symmetry.space_group_name_H-M   'P 1'
#
loop_
_entity.id
_entity.type
_entity.pdbx_description
1 polymer ?
#
loop_
_entity_poly.entity_id
_entity_poly.type
_entity_poly.pdbx_seq_one_letter_code
_entity_poly.pdbx_strand_id
1 'polypeptide(L)'
;MNSSTALAHISEDGLRVQTVAEHLQSTAKLCEHFANVFGAEQAGCYAGLLHDIGKYSAAFQYRLKGGPKVDHSTAGAKEAQLRGQPYIAFTVAGHHTGLPDGGTRSDTDAEGTFLGRMKRKIDPYSRWESEIALPPSPALPPFKQRYELAFYTRMLYSCLVDADYLDTEAFMDDTPPPRGGGMTVFLLSYKS
;
A
#
# COMPACT_ATOMS: atom_id res chain seq x y z
N MET A 1 26.22 -12.76 -7.37
CA MET A 1 25.38 -12.99 -6.19
C MET A 1 23.98 -13.29 -6.69
N ASN A 2 23.45 -14.49 -6.49
CA ASN A 2 22.07 -14.80 -6.85
C ASN A 2 21.14 -13.94 -5.98
N SER A 3 20.62 -12.87 -6.55
CA SER A 3 19.58 -12.06 -5.91
C SER A 3 18.32 -12.91 -5.86
N SER A 4 18.05 -13.56 -4.72
CA SER A 4 16.79 -14.30 -4.53
C SER A 4 15.64 -13.31 -4.69
N THR A 5 14.64 -13.65 -5.49
CA THR A 5 13.42 -12.85 -5.70
C THR A 5 12.76 -12.52 -4.36
N ALA A 6 12.37 -11.27 -4.13
CA ALA A 6 11.65 -10.87 -2.93
C ALA A 6 10.18 -11.28 -3.06
N LEU A 7 9.65 -12.00 -2.04
CA LEU A 7 8.30 -12.52 -2.03
C LEU A 7 7.36 -11.65 -1.18
N ALA A 8 6.15 -11.42 -1.67
CA ALA A 8 5.08 -10.76 -0.93
C ALA A 8 4.23 -11.78 -0.18
N HIS A 9 3.87 -12.87 -0.87
CA HIS A 9 2.99 -13.91 -0.35
C HIS A 9 3.48 -15.30 -0.73
N ILE A 10 3.11 -16.27 0.09
CA ILE A 10 3.30 -17.72 -0.16
C ILE A 10 1.95 -18.37 0.16
N SER A 11 1.42 -19.21 -0.72
CA SER A 11 0.18 -19.94 -0.48
C SER A 11 0.32 -20.89 0.73
N GLU A 12 -0.80 -21.29 1.35
CA GLU A 12 -0.79 -22.14 2.54
C GLU A 12 -0.11 -23.48 2.30
N ASP A 13 -0.23 -24.03 1.10
CA ASP A 13 0.43 -25.26 0.67
C ASP A 13 1.92 -25.08 0.31
N GLY A 14 2.39 -23.82 0.22
CA GLY A 14 3.76 -23.46 -0.15
C GLY A 14 4.09 -23.63 -1.63
N LEU A 15 3.13 -23.97 -2.50
CA LEU A 15 3.37 -24.27 -3.90
C LEU A 15 3.33 -23.04 -4.80
N ARG A 16 2.59 -22.00 -4.40
CA ARG A 16 2.51 -20.74 -5.13
C ARG A 16 3.22 -19.64 -4.37
N VAL A 17 3.86 -18.76 -5.10
CA VAL A 17 4.51 -17.56 -4.56
C VAL A 17 4.12 -16.35 -5.38
N GLN A 18 3.95 -15.21 -4.73
CA GLN A 18 3.79 -13.92 -5.38
C GLN A 18 4.99 -13.06 -5.03
N THR A 19 5.63 -12.48 -6.02
CA THR A 19 6.74 -11.55 -5.79
C THR A 19 6.23 -10.20 -5.27
N VAL A 20 7.10 -9.45 -4.60
CA VAL A 20 6.73 -8.09 -4.15
C VAL A 20 6.40 -7.21 -5.35
N ALA A 21 7.15 -7.32 -6.45
CA ALA A 21 6.88 -6.54 -7.66
C ALA A 21 5.51 -6.83 -8.27
N GLU A 22 5.12 -8.11 -8.38
CA GLU A 22 3.80 -8.51 -8.89
C GLU A 22 2.68 -7.96 -8.00
N HIS A 23 2.79 -8.13 -6.68
CA HIS A 23 1.82 -7.60 -5.71
C HIS A 23 1.65 -6.08 -5.82
N LEU A 24 2.75 -5.34 -5.79
CA LEU A 24 2.71 -3.87 -5.88
C LEU A 24 2.09 -3.38 -7.20
N GLN A 25 2.44 -4.01 -8.32
CA GLN A 25 1.92 -3.63 -9.63
C GLN A 25 0.43 -3.96 -9.78
N SER A 26 0.00 -5.10 -9.28
CA SER A 26 -1.40 -5.52 -9.31
C SER A 26 -2.26 -4.63 -8.41
N THR A 27 -1.84 -4.42 -7.16
CA THR A 27 -2.50 -3.51 -6.23
C THR A 27 -2.57 -2.08 -6.78
N ALA A 28 -1.49 -1.61 -7.44
CA ALA A 28 -1.48 -0.28 -8.04
C ALA A 28 -2.54 -0.13 -9.14
N LYS A 29 -2.69 -1.12 -10.02
CA LYS A 29 -3.71 -1.10 -11.10
C LYS A 29 -5.13 -1.10 -10.52
N LEU A 30 -5.39 -1.90 -9.49
CA LEU A 30 -6.70 -1.93 -8.83
C LEU A 30 -6.99 -0.60 -8.13
N CYS A 31 -6.03 -0.06 -7.38
CA CYS A 31 -6.18 1.19 -6.66
C CYS A 31 -6.35 2.39 -7.62
N GLU A 32 -5.60 2.42 -8.73
CA GLU A 32 -5.77 3.37 -9.83
C GLU A 32 -7.20 3.34 -10.38
N HIS A 33 -7.70 2.13 -10.68
CA HIS A 33 -9.04 1.93 -11.21
C HIS A 33 -10.12 2.42 -10.23
N PHE A 34 -10.02 2.09 -8.94
CA PHE A 34 -10.98 2.52 -7.93
C PHE A 34 -10.93 4.04 -7.70
N ALA A 35 -9.73 4.60 -7.65
CA ALA A 35 -9.53 6.02 -7.41
C ALA A 35 -9.93 6.90 -8.61
N ASN A 36 -10.02 6.34 -9.82
CA ASN A 36 -10.46 7.06 -11.02
C ASN A 36 -11.88 7.64 -10.90
N VAL A 37 -12.74 7.03 -10.07
CA VAL A 37 -14.13 7.48 -9.86
C VAL A 37 -14.19 8.92 -9.33
N PHE A 38 -13.16 9.37 -8.62
CA PHE A 38 -13.07 10.73 -8.07
C PHE A 38 -11.82 11.50 -8.55
N GLY A 39 -11.25 11.11 -9.70
CA GLY A 39 -10.13 11.80 -10.34
C GLY A 39 -8.81 11.68 -9.58
N ALA A 40 -8.58 10.57 -8.90
CA ALA A 40 -7.39 10.31 -8.10
C ALA A 40 -6.58 9.10 -8.61
N GLU A 41 -6.74 8.74 -9.88
CA GLU A 41 -6.11 7.56 -10.48
C GLU A 41 -4.59 7.54 -10.30
N GLN A 42 -3.92 8.67 -10.54
CA GLN A 42 -2.48 8.78 -10.36
C GLN A 42 -2.05 8.59 -8.90
N ALA A 43 -2.83 9.15 -7.96
CA ALA A 43 -2.58 8.99 -6.53
C ALA A 43 -2.83 7.54 -6.09
N GLY A 44 -3.85 6.88 -6.64
CA GLY A 44 -4.14 5.47 -6.42
C GLY A 44 -3.00 4.57 -6.90
N CYS A 45 -2.55 4.76 -8.14
CA CYS A 45 -1.40 4.04 -8.69
C CYS A 45 -0.16 4.23 -7.80
N TYR A 46 0.13 5.46 -7.43
CA TYR A 46 1.30 5.80 -6.62
C TYR A 46 1.25 5.17 -5.22
N ALA A 47 0.08 5.21 -4.57
CA ALA A 47 -0.14 4.58 -3.27
C ALA A 47 0.04 3.05 -3.35
N GLY A 48 -0.54 2.41 -4.37
CA GLY A 48 -0.41 0.98 -4.58
C GLY A 48 1.02 0.53 -4.85
N LEU A 49 1.82 1.30 -5.61
CA LEU A 49 3.23 0.98 -5.84
C LEU A 49 4.10 1.11 -4.59
N LEU A 50 3.72 1.96 -3.63
CA LEU A 50 4.53 2.22 -2.44
C LEU A 50 4.10 1.46 -1.19
N HIS A 51 2.84 0.98 -1.10
CA HIS A 51 2.26 0.56 0.18
C HIS A 51 3.10 -0.49 0.92
N ASP A 52 3.67 -1.42 0.20
CA ASP A 52 4.34 -2.60 0.73
C ASP A 52 5.80 -2.77 0.29
N ILE A 53 6.48 -1.69 -0.12
CA ILE A 53 7.91 -1.75 -0.48
C ILE A 53 8.80 -2.22 0.68
N GLY A 54 8.36 -2.09 1.93
CA GLY A 54 9.07 -2.65 3.08
C GLY A 54 9.16 -4.17 3.07
N LYS A 55 8.33 -4.86 2.27
CA LYS A 55 8.45 -6.31 2.05
C LYS A 55 9.79 -6.71 1.38
N TYR A 56 10.49 -5.78 0.76
CA TYR A 56 11.85 -6.02 0.25
C TYR A 56 12.91 -6.20 1.34
N SER A 57 12.62 -5.85 2.59
CA SER A 57 13.58 -5.99 3.69
C SER A 57 13.88 -7.45 4.02
N ALA A 58 15.11 -7.73 4.44
CA ALA A 58 15.52 -9.06 4.89
C ALA A 58 14.67 -9.54 6.09
N ALA A 59 14.28 -8.64 6.97
CA ALA A 59 13.43 -8.95 8.11
C ALA A 59 12.04 -9.46 7.66
N PHE A 60 11.42 -8.83 6.64
CA PHE A 60 10.16 -9.33 6.11
C PHE A 60 10.32 -10.68 5.40
N GLN A 61 11.38 -10.87 4.61
CA GLN A 61 11.65 -12.14 3.95
C GLN A 61 11.89 -13.27 4.97
N TYR A 62 12.46 -12.96 6.16
CA TYR A 62 12.57 -13.89 7.27
C TYR A 62 11.20 -14.18 7.91
N ARG A 63 10.34 -13.14 8.05
CA ARG A 63 8.97 -13.32 8.55
C ARG A 63 8.16 -14.33 7.73
N LEU A 64 8.27 -14.33 6.42
CA LEU A 64 7.59 -15.31 5.54
C LEU A 64 7.99 -16.74 5.83
N LYS A 65 9.15 -16.96 6.47
CA LYS A 65 9.67 -18.28 6.89
C LYS A 65 9.38 -18.58 8.37
N GLY A 66 8.41 -17.89 8.98
CA GLY A 66 8.04 -18.09 10.38
C GLY A 66 8.72 -17.14 11.37
N GLY A 67 9.43 -16.12 10.92
CA GLY A 67 10.00 -15.07 11.76
C GLY A 67 8.96 -14.14 12.41
N PRO A 68 9.40 -13.22 13.27
CA PRO A 68 8.52 -12.29 13.99
C PRO A 68 7.82 -11.31 13.04
N LYS A 69 6.74 -10.67 13.53
CA LYS A 69 6.05 -9.60 12.80
C LYS A 69 6.98 -8.40 12.55
N VAL A 70 6.89 -7.81 11.37
CA VAL A 70 7.72 -6.68 10.92
C VAL A 70 6.82 -5.57 10.41
N ASP A 71 7.12 -4.33 10.77
CA ASP A 71 6.47 -3.14 10.20
C ASP A 71 7.06 -2.90 8.79
N HIS A 72 6.29 -3.22 7.77
CA HIS A 72 6.68 -3.04 6.37
C HIS A 72 5.97 -1.86 5.69
N SER A 73 4.84 -1.39 6.23
CA SER A 73 4.08 -0.27 5.66
C SER A 73 4.74 1.09 5.91
N THR A 74 5.47 1.25 7.00
CA THR A 74 6.16 2.52 7.31
C THR A 74 7.23 2.85 6.27
N ALA A 75 7.83 1.88 5.59
CA ALA A 75 8.79 2.11 4.50
C ALA A 75 8.15 2.92 3.36
N GLY A 76 7.02 2.46 2.84
CA GLY A 76 6.29 3.16 1.78
C GLY A 76 5.78 4.53 2.20
N ALA A 77 5.32 4.66 3.44
CA ALA A 77 4.90 5.95 3.98
C ALA A 77 6.06 6.96 4.02
N LYS A 78 7.26 6.54 4.41
CA LYS A 78 8.46 7.39 4.38
C LYS A 78 8.83 7.80 2.96
N GLU A 79 8.79 6.88 2.00
CA GLU A 79 9.06 7.19 0.60
C GLU A 79 8.07 8.21 0.03
N ALA A 80 6.78 8.04 0.30
CA ALA A 80 5.77 9.01 -0.11
C ALA A 80 6.01 10.38 0.54
N GLN A 81 6.34 10.43 1.84
CA GLN A 81 6.65 11.66 2.56
C GLN A 81 7.87 12.37 1.97
N LEU A 82 8.95 11.64 1.69
CA LEU A 82 10.18 12.18 1.08
C LEU A 82 9.93 12.78 -0.31
N ARG A 83 8.95 12.27 -1.05
CA ARG A 83 8.53 12.75 -2.37
C ARG A 83 7.48 13.83 -2.32
N GLY A 84 7.20 14.41 -1.14
CA GLY A 84 6.25 15.50 -0.97
C GLY A 84 4.78 15.09 -1.10
N GLN A 85 4.47 13.80 -0.85
CA GLN A 85 3.13 13.24 -0.93
C GLN A 85 2.57 12.85 0.46
N PRO A 86 2.34 13.80 1.38
CA PRO A 86 1.98 13.49 2.76
C PRO A 86 0.63 12.76 2.88
N TYR A 87 -0.34 13.04 2.03
CA TYR A 87 -1.65 12.38 2.04
C TYR A 87 -1.54 10.90 1.60
N ILE A 88 -0.67 10.59 0.63
CA ILE A 88 -0.33 9.22 0.26
C ILE A 88 0.43 8.53 1.40
N ALA A 89 1.36 9.25 2.03
CA ALA A 89 2.09 8.72 3.18
C ALA A 89 1.14 8.32 4.33
N PHE A 90 0.11 9.12 4.62
CA PHE A 90 -0.94 8.78 5.58
C PHE A 90 -1.73 7.54 5.17
N THR A 91 -2.15 7.48 3.91
CA THR A 91 -2.87 6.34 3.32
C THR A 91 -2.06 5.05 3.49
N VAL A 92 -0.80 5.07 3.06
CA VAL A 92 0.11 3.93 3.14
C VAL A 92 0.42 3.55 4.58
N ALA A 93 0.64 4.51 5.49
CA ALA A 93 0.87 4.22 6.89
C ALA A 93 -0.30 3.46 7.53
N GLY A 94 -1.52 3.73 7.08
CA GLY A 94 -2.75 3.22 7.69
C GLY A 94 -3.27 1.90 7.16
N HIS A 95 -2.84 1.42 5.99
CA HIS A 95 -3.55 0.37 5.25
C HIS A 95 -3.77 -0.95 6.01
N HIS A 96 -2.93 -1.29 6.99
CA HIS A 96 -3.14 -2.47 7.84
C HIS A 96 -3.82 -2.19 9.19
N THR A 97 -3.83 -0.94 9.67
CA THR A 97 -4.22 -0.64 11.06
C THR A 97 -5.27 0.45 11.19
N GLY A 98 -5.73 1.02 10.09
CA GLY A 98 -6.53 2.23 10.04
C GLY A 98 -5.67 3.49 9.93
N LEU A 99 -6.28 4.57 9.43
CA LEU A 99 -5.61 5.87 9.35
C LEU A 99 -5.17 6.33 10.75
N PRO A 100 -3.88 6.58 10.97
CA PRO A 100 -3.38 6.97 12.28
C PRO A 100 -3.79 8.42 12.61
N ASP A 101 -3.76 8.77 13.90
CA ASP A 101 -3.74 10.18 14.30
C ASP A 101 -2.46 10.86 13.81
N GLY A 102 -2.53 12.16 13.51
CA GLY A 102 -1.38 12.91 13.01
C GLY A 102 -0.20 12.92 13.97
N GLY A 103 -0.50 13.06 15.25
CA GLY A 103 0.51 13.18 16.29
C GLY A 103 1.12 14.58 16.37
N THR A 104 2.20 14.69 17.12
CA THR A 104 2.95 15.91 17.38
C THR A 104 4.44 15.74 17.08
N ARG A 105 5.16 16.84 16.96
CA ARG A 105 6.63 16.81 16.77
C ARG A 105 7.39 16.20 17.94
N SER A 106 6.79 16.16 19.14
CA SER A 106 7.37 15.56 20.34
C SER A 106 7.18 14.04 20.42
N ASP A 107 6.27 13.46 19.64
CA ASP A 107 6.07 12.01 19.63
C ASP A 107 7.38 11.29 19.30
N THR A 108 7.61 10.18 19.97
CA THR A 108 8.76 9.29 19.72
C THR A 108 8.37 8.21 18.71
N ASP A 109 9.29 7.33 18.35
CA ASP A 109 9.04 6.18 17.48
C ASP A 109 8.16 5.08 18.12
N ALA A 110 7.92 5.17 19.43
CA ALA A 110 7.05 4.26 20.17
C ALA A 110 5.55 4.58 19.97
N GLU A 111 5.19 5.84 19.70
CA GLU A 111 3.80 6.22 19.48
C GLU A 111 3.25 5.70 18.15
N GLY A 112 1.96 5.31 18.18
CA GLY A 112 1.23 4.83 17.02
C GLY A 112 0.76 5.92 16.04
N THR A 113 1.09 7.19 16.32
CA THR A 113 0.75 8.35 15.48
C THR A 113 1.54 8.37 14.19
N PHE A 114 1.08 9.13 13.19
CA PHE A 114 1.80 9.28 11.93
C PHE A 114 3.22 9.84 12.14
N LEU A 115 3.35 10.95 12.92
CA LEU A 115 4.65 11.55 13.16
C LEU A 115 5.58 10.65 13.99
N GLY A 116 5.04 9.88 14.94
CA GLY A 116 5.79 8.85 15.67
C GLY A 116 6.31 7.77 14.73
N ARG A 117 5.44 7.22 13.86
CA ARG A 117 5.84 6.21 12.86
C ARG A 117 6.93 6.70 11.91
N MET A 118 6.88 7.97 11.48
CA MET A 118 7.93 8.54 10.61
C MET A 118 9.32 8.57 11.27
N LYS A 119 9.42 8.46 12.59
CA LYS A 119 10.70 8.37 13.33
C LYS A 119 11.23 6.95 13.46
N ARG A 120 10.41 5.91 13.23
CA ARG A 120 10.83 4.51 13.36
C ARG A 120 12.02 4.20 12.49
N LYS A 121 12.97 3.45 13.04
CA LYS A 121 14.04 2.85 12.26
C LYS A 121 13.46 1.67 11.47
N ILE A 122 13.75 1.60 10.19
CA ILE A 122 13.26 0.56 9.28
C ILE A 122 14.46 -0.19 8.72
N ASP A 123 14.31 -1.52 8.56
CA ASP A 123 15.33 -2.34 7.91
C ASP A 123 15.53 -1.90 6.45
N PRO A 124 16.72 -2.06 5.88
CA PRO A 124 17.00 -1.69 4.50
C PRO A 124 16.05 -2.38 3.51
N TYR A 125 15.45 -1.59 2.61
CA TYR A 125 14.50 -2.04 1.60
C TYR A 125 14.79 -1.49 0.20
N SER A 126 15.92 -0.84 -0.01
CA SER A 126 16.28 -0.09 -1.24
C SER A 126 16.21 -0.89 -2.54
N ARG A 127 16.16 -2.22 -2.46
CA ARG A 127 16.03 -3.08 -3.63
C ARG A 127 14.81 -2.77 -4.49
N TRP A 128 13.72 -2.25 -3.89
CA TRP A 128 12.52 -1.88 -4.62
C TRP A 128 12.79 -0.93 -5.80
N GLU A 129 13.79 -0.05 -5.69
CA GLU A 129 14.14 0.95 -6.71
C GLU A 129 14.60 0.32 -8.03
N SER A 130 15.12 -0.90 -7.98
CA SER A 130 15.55 -1.64 -9.17
C SER A 130 14.43 -2.44 -9.85
N GLU A 131 13.30 -2.65 -9.18
CA GLU A 131 12.20 -3.48 -9.66
C GLU A 131 10.91 -2.67 -9.93
N ILE A 132 10.74 -1.52 -9.27
CA ILE A 132 9.54 -0.68 -9.35
C ILE A 132 9.91 0.70 -9.89
N ALA A 133 9.36 1.03 -11.05
CA ALA A 133 9.42 2.38 -11.59
C ALA A 133 8.20 3.18 -11.12
N LEU A 134 8.42 4.24 -10.35
CA LEU A 134 7.33 5.14 -9.97
C LEU A 134 6.98 6.08 -11.14
N PRO A 135 5.68 6.31 -11.38
CA PRO A 135 5.25 7.37 -12.30
C PRO A 135 5.60 8.75 -11.72
N PRO A 136 5.44 9.84 -12.48
CA PRO A 136 5.55 11.18 -11.95
C PRO A 136 4.68 11.38 -10.71
N SER A 137 5.16 12.16 -9.74
CA SER A 137 4.42 12.45 -8.51
C SER A 137 3.05 13.06 -8.84
N PRO A 138 1.96 12.51 -8.29
CA PRO A 138 0.63 13.02 -8.58
C PRO A 138 0.45 14.43 -8.04
N ALA A 139 -0.25 15.26 -8.82
CA ALA A 139 -0.62 16.59 -8.36
C ALA A 139 -1.74 16.48 -7.31
N LEU A 140 -1.62 17.27 -6.25
CA LEU A 140 -2.70 17.40 -5.27
C LEU A 140 -3.79 18.30 -5.87
N PRO A 141 -5.08 17.87 -5.84
CA PRO A 141 -6.18 18.71 -6.26
C PRO A 141 -6.22 20.04 -5.46
N PRO A 142 -6.69 21.14 -6.08
CA PRO A 142 -6.72 22.44 -5.42
C PRO A 142 -7.85 22.53 -4.40
N PHE A 143 -7.67 21.88 -3.24
CA PHE A 143 -8.63 21.93 -2.14
C PHE A 143 -8.76 23.34 -1.56
N LYS A 144 -9.99 23.77 -1.33
CA LYS A 144 -10.30 25.06 -0.70
C LYS A 144 -10.36 24.97 0.82
N GLN A 145 -10.69 23.77 1.33
CA GLN A 145 -10.91 23.56 2.76
C GLN A 145 -10.22 22.29 3.25
N ARG A 146 -9.83 22.29 4.53
CA ARG A 146 -9.10 21.16 5.15
C ARG A 146 -9.87 19.85 5.14
N TYR A 147 -11.19 19.91 5.26
CA TYR A 147 -12.01 18.68 5.27
C TYR A 147 -12.01 17.99 3.90
N GLU A 148 -11.86 18.73 2.79
CA GLU A 148 -11.80 18.17 1.44
C GLU A 148 -10.56 17.27 1.30
N LEU A 149 -9.40 17.73 1.78
CA LEU A 149 -8.18 16.92 1.83
C LEU A 149 -8.36 15.69 2.74
N ALA A 150 -8.99 15.86 3.90
CA ALA A 150 -9.22 14.75 4.82
C ALA A 150 -10.18 13.71 4.22
N PHE A 151 -11.21 14.15 3.50
CA PHE A 151 -12.13 13.27 2.79
C PHE A 151 -11.42 12.54 1.64
N TYR A 152 -10.68 13.27 0.80
CA TYR A 152 -9.89 12.71 -0.29
C TYR A 152 -8.91 11.64 0.20
N THR A 153 -8.20 11.91 1.30
CA THR A 153 -7.28 10.94 1.91
C THR A 153 -8.00 9.67 2.37
N ARG A 154 -9.20 9.80 2.95
CA ARG A 154 -10.02 8.63 3.34
C ARG A 154 -10.51 7.83 2.15
N MET A 155 -10.94 8.50 1.08
CA MET A 155 -11.34 7.81 -0.16
C MET A 155 -10.17 7.06 -0.77
N LEU A 156 -9.00 7.69 -0.86
CA LEU A 156 -7.78 7.05 -1.36
C LEU A 156 -7.37 5.86 -0.48
N TYR A 157 -7.49 6.01 0.84
CA TYR A 157 -7.24 4.93 1.80
C TYR A 157 -8.17 3.72 1.55
N SER A 158 -9.47 3.95 1.37
CA SER A 158 -10.42 2.87 1.07
C SER A 158 -10.05 2.16 -0.23
N CYS A 159 -9.69 2.92 -1.28
CA CYS A 159 -9.25 2.33 -2.55
C CYS A 159 -7.99 1.46 -2.39
N LEU A 160 -7.03 1.89 -1.58
CA LEU A 160 -5.81 1.12 -1.33
C LEU A 160 -6.09 -0.17 -0.55
N VAL A 161 -6.89 -0.07 0.52
CA VAL A 161 -7.24 -1.25 1.35
C VAL A 161 -8.01 -2.29 0.54
N ASP A 162 -9.00 -1.84 -0.26
CA ASP A 162 -9.77 -2.74 -1.11
C ASP A 162 -8.89 -3.38 -2.20
N ALA A 163 -7.97 -2.61 -2.79
CA ALA A 163 -7.07 -3.10 -3.82
C ALA A 163 -6.08 -4.14 -3.28
N ASP A 164 -5.47 -3.89 -2.12
CA ASP A 164 -4.55 -4.79 -1.43
C ASP A 164 -5.26 -6.10 -1.01
N TYR A 165 -6.46 -5.96 -0.44
CA TYR A 165 -7.28 -7.11 -0.06
C TYR A 165 -7.61 -7.98 -1.27
N LEU A 166 -8.12 -7.40 -2.36
CA LEU A 166 -8.54 -8.14 -3.55
C LEU A 166 -7.35 -8.81 -4.27
N ASP A 167 -6.19 -8.18 -4.33
CA ASP A 167 -4.98 -8.78 -4.89
C ASP A 167 -4.53 -9.99 -4.04
N THR A 168 -4.53 -9.83 -2.72
CA THR A 168 -4.17 -10.90 -1.79
C THR A 168 -5.16 -12.05 -1.83
N GLU A 169 -6.48 -11.77 -1.84
CA GLU A 169 -7.53 -12.78 -1.96
C GLU A 169 -7.39 -13.55 -3.27
N ALA A 170 -7.24 -12.86 -4.40
CA ALA A 170 -7.07 -13.51 -5.70
C ALA A 170 -5.82 -14.41 -5.78
N PHE A 171 -4.77 -14.08 -5.03
CA PHE A 171 -3.59 -14.93 -4.93
C PHE A 171 -3.83 -16.14 -4.00
N MET A 172 -4.53 -15.94 -2.86
CA MET A 172 -4.73 -17.00 -1.85
C MET A 172 -5.79 -18.00 -2.26
N ASP A 173 -6.82 -17.61 -3.00
CA ASP A 173 -7.89 -18.48 -3.43
C ASP A 173 -7.43 -19.48 -4.51
N ASP A 174 -7.67 -20.78 -4.28
CA ASP A 174 -7.43 -21.85 -5.26
C ASP A 174 -8.43 -21.83 -6.42
N THR A 175 -9.60 -21.27 -6.19
CA THR A 175 -10.61 -21.00 -7.21
C THR A 175 -10.70 -19.47 -7.40
N PRO A 176 -10.12 -18.89 -8.48
CA PRO A 176 -10.32 -17.50 -8.74
C PRO A 176 -11.84 -17.23 -8.81
N PRO A 177 -12.35 -16.19 -8.12
CA PRO A 177 -13.75 -15.87 -8.15
C PRO A 177 -14.20 -15.80 -9.61
N PRO A 178 -15.41 -16.26 -9.96
CA PRO A 178 -15.88 -16.27 -11.33
C PRO A 178 -15.70 -14.88 -11.90
N ARG A 179 -14.95 -14.77 -13.02
CA ARG A 179 -14.64 -13.49 -13.66
C ARG A 179 -15.95 -12.74 -13.88
N GLY A 180 -16.22 -11.71 -13.11
CA GLY A 180 -17.44 -10.91 -13.15
C GLY A 180 -18.28 -10.88 -11.87
N GLY A 181 -18.08 -11.77 -10.88
CA GLY A 181 -18.93 -11.82 -9.69
C GLY A 181 -18.66 -10.72 -8.68
N GLY A 182 -17.45 -10.58 -8.20
CA GLY A 182 -17.09 -9.60 -7.15
C GLY A 182 -16.98 -8.17 -7.67
N MET A 183 -16.27 -7.98 -8.78
CA MET A 183 -16.06 -6.64 -9.35
C MET A 183 -17.34 -6.06 -9.97
N THR A 184 -18.24 -6.92 -10.52
CA THR A 184 -19.52 -6.46 -11.07
C THR A 184 -20.49 -6.04 -9.95
N VAL A 185 -20.51 -6.73 -8.83
CA VAL A 185 -21.36 -6.36 -7.67
C VAL A 185 -20.91 -5.05 -7.06
N PHE A 186 -19.60 -4.81 -6.94
CA PHE A 186 -19.07 -3.57 -6.39
C PHE A 186 -19.39 -2.37 -7.31
N LEU A 187 -19.26 -2.53 -8.63
CA LEU A 187 -19.60 -1.50 -9.61
C LEU A 187 -21.12 -1.23 -9.70
N LEU A 188 -21.97 -2.24 -9.49
CA LEU A 188 -23.42 -2.08 -9.52
C LEU A 188 -23.96 -1.42 -8.25
N SER A 189 -23.36 -1.66 -7.09
CA SER A 189 -23.73 -0.97 -5.85
C SER A 189 -23.32 0.51 -5.83
N TYR A 190 -22.38 0.92 -6.69
CA TYR A 190 -21.96 2.32 -6.81
C TYR A 190 -22.72 3.11 -7.87
N LYS A 191 -23.54 2.46 -8.72
CA LYS A 191 -24.35 3.10 -9.78
C LYS A 191 -25.81 3.31 -9.39
N SER A 192 -26.21 2.92 -8.21
CA SER A 192 -27.53 3.19 -7.63
C SER A 192 -27.44 4.17 -6.45
#